data_a78b57282365dda5264d3eaef815a1eb
#
_entry.id   a78b57282365dda5264d3eaef815a1eb
#
_cell.length_a   1.000
_cell.length_b   1.000
_cell.length_c   1.000
_cell.angle_alpha   90.00
_cell.angle_beta   90.00
_cell.angle_gamma   90.00
#
_symmetry.space_group_name_H-M   'P 1'
#
loop_
_entity.id
_entity.type
_entity.pdbx_description
1 polymer ?
#
loop_
_entity_poly.entity_id
_entity_poly.type
_entity_poly.pdbx_seq_one_letter_code
_entity_poly.pdbx_strand_id
1 'polypeptide(L)'
;HIVTKKGKGFEPAEKDPIKYHALSPVGASSKKAKTFSNIFGKWACDTATLDSKFMAITPAMREGSDLVKFSEKFPDRYFDVAIAEQHAVTLAAGMACEGAKPVVAIYSTFLQRAYDQLVHDVALQNLDVTFAIDRAGVVGADGPTHAGAYDISFMRCIPNMVIACPSDETECRLLLNSAYQFNGPAAVRYPRGNASDVEVTITTETLAIGKGNVIQQGQDIAILCFGPLLKEAKLAVDAIAKESGKRITLVDMRFVKPIDEAILKTISELHQHVITVEDNAIMGGAGSAVLEFYSQENIAINVVTLGIPDTYIEHASQAQQWSQMGLDSTGIINAVQSLC
;
A
#
# COMPACT_ATOMS: atom_id res chain seq x y z
N HIS A 1 4.61 0.48 36.82
CA HIS A 1 5.63 0.24 35.79
C HIS A 1 6.30 -1.11 36.01
N ILE A 2 6.34 -1.92 34.96
CA ILE A 2 7.01 -3.25 35.00
C ILE A 2 8.17 -3.20 34.00
N VAL A 3 9.35 -3.57 34.47
CA VAL A 3 10.54 -3.72 33.61
C VAL A 3 10.73 -5.20 33.29
N THR A 4 10.74 -5.50 31.99
CA THR A 4 10.95 -6.85 31.46
C THR A 4 12.21 -6.92 30.62
N LYS A 5 12.71 -8.13 30.37
CA LYS A 5 13.84 -8.39 29.51
C LYS A 5 13.40 -9.32 28.37
N LYS A 6 13.45 -8.83 27.12
CA LYS A 6 13.11 -9.64 25.94
C LYS A 6 14.07 -10.82 25.81
N GLY A 7 13.53 -12.00 25.54
CA GLY A 7 14.34 -13.23 25.43
C GLY A 7 14.80 -13.82 26.75
N LYS A 8 14.29 -13.35 27.91
CA LYS A 8 14.71 -13.85 29.24
C LYS A 8 14.59 -15.37 29.34
N GLY A 9 15.66 -16.00 29.83
CA GLY A 9 15.76 -17.45 29.94
C GLY A 9 16.51 -18.14 28.81
N PHE A 10 16.84 -17.39 27.75
CA PHE A 10 17.67 -17.86 26.63
C PHE A 10 18.77 -16.84 26.33
N GLU A 11 19.97 -17.11 26.82
CA GLU A 11 21.11 -16.18 26.81
C GLU A 11 21.39 -15.57 25.41
N PRO A 12 21.37 -16.33 24.29
CA PRO A 12 21.56 -15.74 22.98
C PRO A 12 20.49 -14.67 22.59
N ALA A 13 19.22 -14.88 22.97
CA ALA A 13 18.16 -13.92 22.74
C ALA A 13 18.25 -12.71 23.68
N GLU A 14 18.78 -12.89 24.89
CA GLU A 14 19.01 -11.79 25.81
C GLU A 14 20.15 -10.87 25.33
N LYS A 15 21.14 -11.42 24.62
CA LYS A 15 22.28 -10.68 24.04
C LYS A 15 21.90 -10.00 22.72
N ASP A 16 21.05 -10.61 21.90
CA ASP A 16 20.62 -10.09 20.62
C ASP A 16 19.10 -10.31 20.43
N PRO A 17 18.25 -9.50 21.09
CA PRO A 17 16.81 -9.67 21.06
C PRO A 17 16.19 -9.35 19.69
N ILE A 18 16.90 -8.66 18.80
CA ILE A 18 16.44 -8.37 17.45
C ILE A 18 16.58 -9.61 16.57
N LYS A 19 17.78 -10.21 16.53
CA LYS A 19 18.05 -11.44 15.77
C LYS A 19 17.14 -12.60 16.17
N TYR A 20 16.86 -12.74 17.46
CA TYR A 20 16.04 -13.82 18.01
C TYR A 20 14.56 -13.48 18.14
N HIS A 21 14.10 -12.35 17.58
CA HIS A 21 12.69 -12.00 17.57
C HIS A 21 11.87 -12.92 16.67
N ALA A 22 12.41 -13.27 15.49
CA ALA A 22 11.82 -14.22 14.57
C ALA A 22 12.94 -15.08 13.97
N LEU A 23 12.91 -16.38 14.20
CA LEU A 23 13.92 -17.32 13.70
C LEU A 23 13.44 -17.95 12.38
N SER A 24 14.31 -17.93 11.37
CA SER A 24 14.11 -18.72 10.17
C SER A 24 14.57 -20.16 10.39
N PRO A 25 13.94 -21.18 9.75
CA PRO A 25 14.41 -22.56 9.81
C PRO A 25 15.87 -22.69 9.38
N VAL A 26 16.62 -23.57 10.06
CA VAL A 26 18.02 -23.85 9.69
C VAL A 26 18.06 -24.46 8.29
N GLY A 27 18.88 -23.87 7.40
CA GLY A 27 19.02 -24.31 6.02
C GLY A 27 18.17 -23.54 4.99
N ALA A 28 17.33 -22.61 5.40
CA ALA A 28 16.65 -21.69 4.50
C ALA A 28 17.63 -20.60 4.00
N SER A 29 18.64 -20.97 3.20
CA SER A 29 19.47 -20.02 2.48
C SER A 29 18.79 -19.71 1.13
N SER A 30 17.82 -18.83 1.13
CA SER A 30 17.40 -18.15 -0.09
C SER A 30 18.20 -16.85 -0.24
N LYS A 31 18.68 -16.56 -1.45
CA LYS A 31 19.02 -15.16 -1.80
C LYS A 31 17.81 -14.33 -1.35
N LYS A 32 18.00 -13.41 -0.42
CA LYS A 32 16.91 -12.54 0.02
C LYS A 32 16.47 -11.74 -1.22
N ALA A 33 15.29 -12.07 -1.75
CA ALA A 33 14.69 -11.28 -2.79
C ALA A 33 14.51 -9.85 -2.27
N LYS A 34 14.65 -8.86 -3.14
CA LYS A 34 14.32 -7.47 -2.80
C LYS A 34 12.85 -7.40 -2.39
N THR A 35 12.53 -6.50 -1.47
CA THR A 35 11.14 -6.29 -0.99
C THR A 35 10.72 -4.85 -1.26
N PHE A 36 9.43 -4.55 -1.18
CA PHE A 36 8.94 -3.16 -1.24
C PHE A 36 9.52 -2.30 -0.11
N SER A 37 9.73 -2.86 1.09
CA SER A 37 10.43 -2.16 2.18
C SER A 37 11.85 -1.74 1.76
N ASN A 38 12.58 -2.56 0.98
CA ASN A 38 13.89 -2.18 0.46
C ASN A 38 13.83 -1.03 -0.57
N ILE A 39 12.75 -0.97 -1.37
CA ILE A 39 12.50 0.17 -2.28
C ILE A 39 12.29 1.44 -1.47
N PHE A 40 11.45 1.37 -0.43
CA PHE A 40 11.22 2.49 0.48
C PHE A 40 12.50 2.93 1.20
N GLY A 41 13.24 2.02 1.84
CA GLY A 41 14.45 2.37 2.60
C GLY A 41 15.54 3.01 1.71
N LYS A 42 15.70 2.51 0.47
CA LYS A 42 16.57 3.14 -0.52
C LYS A 42 16.07 4.52 -0.92
N TRP A 43 14.79 4.65 -1.25
CA TRP A 43 14.16 5.92 -1.59
C TRP A 43 14.32 6.98 -0.49
N ALA A 44 14.13 6.58 0.77
CA ALA A 44 14.30 7.48 1.92
C ALA A 44 15.75 8.01 2.00
N CYS A 45 16.74 7.14 1.85
CA CYS A 45 18.15 7.54 1.83
C CYS A 45 18.50 8.47 0.65
N ASP A 46 17.97 8.17 -0.55
CA ASP A 46 18.21 8.97 -1.76
C ASP A 46 17.58 10.37 -1.59
N THR A 47 16.31 10.43 -1.15
CA THR A 47 15.55 11.68 -0.97
C THR A 47 16.17 12.55 0.13
N ALA A 48 16.53 11.97 1.27
CA ALA A 48 17.18 12.70 2.35
C ALA A 48 18.57 13.22 2.00
N THR A 49 19.22 12.64 1.00
CA THR A 49 20.50 13.16 0.46
C THR A 49 20.27 14.45 -0.34
N LEU A 50 19.11 14.57 -0.99
CA LEU A 50 18.74 15.72 -1.83
C LEU A 50 18.00 16.80 -1.04
N ASP A 51 17.24 16.43 -0.01
CA ASP A 51 16.43 17.35 0.78
C ASP A 51 16.76 17.23 2.28
N SER A 52 17.28 18.29 2.85
CA SER A 52 17.62 18.37 4.28
C SER A 52 16.40 18.43 5.21
N LYS A 53 15.22 18.74 4.68
CA LYS A 53 13.95 18.79 5.42
C LYS A 53 13.35 17.40 5.69
N PHE A 54 13.83 16.36 4.98
CA PHE A 54 13.36 15.01 5.16
C PHE A 54 13.64 14.48 6.57
N MET A 55 12.60 14.02 7.27
CA MET A 55 12.68 13.39 8.59
C MET A 55 12.00 12.03 8.55
N ALA A 56 12.66 10.98 9.00
CA ALA A 56 12.06 9.63 9.07
C ALA A 56 11.61 9.32 10.50
N ILE A 57 10.35 8.93 10.65
CA ILE A 57 9.75 8.56 11.93
C ILE A 57 9.21 7.14 11.82
N THR A 58 9.47 6.30 12.80
CA THR A 58 8.91 4.94 12.85
C THR A 58 8.58 4.52 14.28
N PRO A 59 7.44 3.82 14.52
CA PRO A 59 7.12 3.26 15.82
C PRO A 59 7.70 1.84 15.96
N ALA A 60 8.96 1.72 16.43
CA ALA A 60 9.67 0.44 16.70
C ALA A 60 9.84 -0.48 15.48
N MET A 61 9.84 0.08 14.25
CA MET A 61 9.87 -0.73 13.02
C MET A 61 11.09 -0.44 12.12
N ARG A 62 12.24 -0.06 12.72
CA ARG A 62 13.46 0.27 11.99
C ARG A 62 13.89 -0.81 10.98
N GLU A 63 13.98 -2.06 11.43
CA GLU A 63 14.39 -3.19 10.61
C GLU A 63 13.28 -3.57 9.61
N GLY A 64 12.05 -3.57 10.06
CA GLY A 64 10.89 -3.95 9.26
C GLY A 64 10.61 -3.00 8.10
N SER A 65 10.88 -1.70 8.28
CA SER A 65 10.74 -0.67 7.26
C SER A 65 12.02 -0.37 6.49
N ASP A 66 13.08 -1.18 6.68
CA ASP A 66 14.41 -1.01 6.04
C ASP A 66 15.06 0.38 6.29
N LEU A 67 14.85 0.94 7.47
CA LEU A 67 15.43 2.24 7.88
C LEU A 67 16.79 2.12 8.57
N VAL A 68 17.39 0.94 8.65
CA VAL A 68 18.71 0.74 9.32
C VAL A 68 19.77 1.65 8.70
N LYS A 69 19.95 1.58 7.38
CA LYS A 69 20.93 2.43 6.66
C LYS A 69 20.61 3.92 6.79
N PHE A 70 19.32 4.27 6.83
CA PHE A 70 18.89 5.65 7.03
C PHE A 70 19.31 6.14 8.42
N SER A 71 19.05 5.39 9.47
CA SER A 71 19.38 5.74 10.85
C SER A 71 20.89 5.90 11.09
N GLU A 72 21.71 5.13 10.35
CA GLU A 72 23.17 5.25 10.40
C GLU A 72 23.70 6.47 9.63
N LYS A 73 23.11 6.75 8.45
CA LYS A 73 23.56 7.85 7.57
C LYS A 73 23.04 9.21 8.02
N PHE A 74 21.86 9.27 8.61
CA PHE A 74 21.17 10.49 9.01
C PHE A 74 20.62 10.41 10.45
N PRO A 75 21.47 10.19 11.47
CA PRO A 75 21.03 9.95 12.85
C PRO A 75 20.20 11.10 13.43
N ASP A 76 20.50 12.36 13.06
CA ASP A 76 19.78 13.55 13.54
C ASP A 76 18.42 13.76 12.83
N ARG A 77 18.09 12.93 11.84
CA ARG A 77 16.85 13.00 11.07
C ARG A 77 16.05 11.70 11.13
N TYR A 78 16.43 10.81 12.06
CA TYR A 78 15.77 9.54 12.32
C TYR A 78 15.21 9.50 13.73
N PHE A 79 13.91 9.17 13.86
CA PHE A 79 13.18 9.15 15.12
C PHE A 79 12.45 7.81 15.28
N ASP A 80 12.92 6.97 16.20
CA ASP A 80 12.19 5.79 16.64
C ASP A 80 11.46 6.12 17.94
N VAL A 81 10.14 6.15 17.88
CA VAL A 81 9.28 6.53 19.02
C VAL A 81 8.85 5.32 19.85
N ALA A 82 9.49 4.17 19.68
CA ALA A 82 9.07 2.90 20.26
C ALA A 82 7.63 2.52 19.82
N ILE A 83 6.92 1.67 20.57
CA ILE A 83 5.55 1.25 20.24
C ILE A 83 4.55 2.34 20.69
N ALA A 84 4.63 3.50 20.02
CA ALA A 84 3.82 4.68 20.32
C ALA A 84 3.36 5.34 19.01
N GLU A 85 2.48 4.67 18.29
CA GLU A 85 2.00 5.06 16.96
C GLU A 85 1.33 6.44 16.97
N GLN A 86 0.54 6.76 18.02
CA GLN A 86 -0.07 8.08 18.18
C GLN A 86 1.01 9.16 18.26
N HIS A 87 2.05 8.92 19.06
CA HIS A 87 3.16 9.86 19.19
C HIS A 87 3.91 10.05 17.86
N ALA A 88 4.09 8.98 17.08
CA ALA A 88 4.72 9.07 15.76
C ALA A 88 4.00 10.08 14.85
N VAL A 89 2.67 10.02 14.81
CA VAL A 89 1.85 10.88 13.93
C VAL A 89 1.79 12.31 14.48
N THR A 90 1.59 12.51 15.79
CA THR A 90 1.61 13.85 16.40
C THR A 90 2.98 14.52 16.28
N LEU A 91 4.07 13.77 16.45
CA LEU A 91 5.43 14.28 16.24
C LEU A 91 5.64 14.74 14.79
N ALA A 92 5.16 13.94 13.81
CA ALA A 92 5.20 14.32 12.40
C ALA A 92 4.43 15.61 12.14
N ALA A 93 3.23 15.75 12.72
CA ALA A 93 2.43 16.97 12.60
C ALA A 93 3.20 18.20 13.14
N GLY A 94 3.79 18.09 14.33
CA GLY A 94 4.59 19.17 14.91
C GLY A 94 5.80 19.55 14.06
N MET A 95 6.52 18.56 13.51
CA MET A 95 7.64 18.80 12.59
C MET A 95 7.19 19.50 11.29
N ALA A 96 6.05 19.10 10.74
CA ALA A 96 5.50 19.72 9.54
C ALA A 96 5.09 21.18 9.78
N CYS A 97 4.58 21.54 10.97
CA CYS A 97 4.30 22.93 11.36
C CYS A 97 5.55 23.83 11.31
N GLU A 98 6.72 23.26 11.59
CA GLU A 98 8.02 23.97 11.57
C GLU A 98 8.73 23.85 10.21
N GLY A 99 8.04 23.36 9.17
CA GLY A 99 8.52 23.30 7.79
C GLY A 99 9.46 22.16 7.47
N ALA A 100 9.56 21.15 8.33
CA ALA A 100 10.16 19.87 7.98
C ALA A 100 9.21 19.07 7.06
N LYS A 101 9.73 18.04 6.40
CA LYS A 101 8.98 17.10 5.59
C LYS A 101 9.06 15.69 6.20
N PRO A 102 8.23 15.40 7.19
CA PRO A 102 8.26 14.12 7.88
C PRO A 102 7.65 13.00 7.04
N VAL A 103 8.31 11.85 7.10
CA VAL A 103 7.85 10.59 6.53
C VAL A 103 7.63 9.59 7.67
N VAL A 104 6.38 9.20 7.88
CA VAL A 104 6.01 8.20 8.88
C VAL A 104 6.02 6.82 8.24
N ALA A 105 7.02 6.00 8.57
CA ALA A 105 7.13 4.62 8.13
C ALA A 105 6.43 3.70 9.14
N ILE A 106 5.26 3.20 8.78
CA ILE A 106 4.38 2.47 9.69
C ILE A 106 3.69 1.31 8.97
N TYR A 107 3.41 0.21 9.68
CA TYR A 107 2.59 -0.86 9.10
C TYR A 107 1.11 -0.46 9.06
N SER A 108 0.41 -0.88 8.02
CA SER A 108 -1.02 -0.63 7.83
C SER A 108 -1.83 -0.96 9.09
N THR A 109 -1.66 -2.16 9.65
CA THR A 109 -2.37 -2.58 10.87
C THR A 109 -2.03 -1.72 12.10
N PHE A 110 -0.83 -1.16 12.18
CA PHE A 110 -0.41 -0.34 13.33
C PHE A 110 -0.88 1.11 13.24
N LEU A 111 -1.10 1.62 12.02
CA LEU A 111 -1.67 2.95 11.81
C LEU A 111 -3.07 3.09 12.45
N GLN A 112 -3.79 1.99 12.63
CA GLN A 112 -5.10 1.98 13.31
C GLN A 112 -5.04 2.61 14.71
N ARG A 113 -3.91 2.49 15.44
CA ARG A 113 -3.74 3.12 16.76
C ARG A 113 -3.56 4.63 16.70
N ALA A 114 -3.18 5.17 15.57
CA ALA A 114 -2.95 6.60 15.35
C ALA A 114 -4.01 7.24 14.45
N TYR A 115 -5.18 6.60 14.33
CA TYR A 115 -6.25 7.08 13.45
C TYR A 115 -6.76 8.47 13.85
N ASP A 116 -6.98 8.69 15.13
CA ASP A 116 -7.38 10.01 15.65
C ASP A 116 -6.35 11.09 15.32
N GLN A 117 -5.04 10.81 15.54
CA GLN A 117 -3.97 11.77 15.25
C GLN A 117 -3.82 12.02 13.76
N LEU A 118 -4.05 11.00 12.91
CA LEU A 118 -4.09 11.18 11.46
C LEU A 118 -5.19 12.17 11.05
N VAL A 119 -6.39 12.04 11.63
CA VAL A 119 -7.53 12.91 11.34
C VAL A 119 -7.30 14.32 11.93
N HIS A 120 -7.05 14.38 13.24
CA HIS A 120 -7.06 15.63 14.00
C HIS A 120 -5.76 16.42 13.86
N ASP A 121 -4.60 15.74 14.01
CA ASP A 121 -3.33 16.47 14.07
C ASP A 121 -2.76 16.75 12.68
N VAL A 122 -3.03 15.90 11.69
CA VAL A 122 -2.45 16.01 10.34
C VAL A 122 -3.46 16.48 9.30
N ALA A 123 -4.53 15.69 9.04
CA ALA A 123 -5.41 15.94 7.91
C ALA A 123 -6.28 17.18 8.08
N LEU A 124 -6.81 17.43 9.27
CA LEU A 124 -7.61 18.64 9.59
C LEU A 124 -6.83 19.93 9.32
N GLN A 125 -5.53 19.92 9.63
CA GLN A 125 -4.63 21.06 9.44
C GLN A 125 -3.98 21.08 8.04
N ASN A 126 -4.26 20.09 7.21
CA ASN A 126 -3.68 19.88 5.87
C ASN A 126 -2.14 19.93 5.88
N LEU A 127 -1.50 19.28 6.84
CA LEU A 127 -0.05 19.30 7.01
C LEU A 127 0.66 18.39 6.00
N ASP A 128 1.84 18.82 5.56
CA ASP A 128 2.70 18.09 4.63
C ASP A 128 3.40 16.92 5.34
N VAL A 129 2.66 15.82 5.50
CA VAL A 129 3.13 14.56 6.10
C VAL A 129 2.94 13.41 5.10
N THR A 130 4.04 12.71 4.81
CA THR A 130 3.99 11.51 3.98
C THR A 130 3.90 10.25 4.85
N PHE A 131 2.91 9.40 4.59
CA PHE A 131 2.76 8.10 5.23
C PHE A 131 3.25 7.00 4.30
N ALA A 132 4.36 6.36 4.62
CA ALA A 132 4.85 5.16 3.96
C ALA A 132 4.26 3.94 4.68
N ILE A 133 3.16 3.42 4.14
CA ILE A 133 2.35 2.36 4.77
C ILE A 133 2.80 1.01 4.24
N ASP A 134 3.57 0.31 5.03
CA ASP A 134 4.07 -1.03 4.75
C ASP A 134 3.05 -2.10 5.19
N ARG A 135 3.14 -3.30 4.64
CA ARG A 135 2.24 -4.44 4.92
C ARG A 135 0.78 -4.12 4.64
N ALA A 136 0.50 -3.36 3.59
CA ALA A 136 -0.85 -3.15 3.10
C ALA A 136 -1.39 -4.44 2.45
N GLY A 137 -2.67 -4.75 2.68
CA GLY A 137 -3.29 -5.97 2.20
C GLY A 137 -2.95 -7.19 3.05
N VAL A 138 -3.03 -8.38 2.46
CA VAL A 138 -2.69 -9.64 3.14
C VAL A 138 -1.19 -9.78 3.37
N VAL A 139 -0.82 -10.42 4.46
CA VAL A 139 0.58 -10.49 4.95
C VAL A 139 1.12 -11.91 5.04
N GLY A 140 0.37 -12.88 4.57
CA GLY A 140 0.80 -14.27 4.54
C GLY A 140 0.93 -14.88 5.93
N ALA A 141 2.14 -15.36 6.26
CA ALA A 141 2.41 -16.06 7.50
C ALA A 141 2.26 -15.21 8.78
N ASP A 142 2.16 -13.88 8.68
CA ASP A 142 1.95 -13.02 9.85
C ASP A 142 0.48 -13.04 10.32
N GLY A 143 -0.44 -13.47 9.46
CA GLY A 143 -1.84 -13.75 9.79
C GLY A 143 -2.70 -12.53 10.11
N PRO A 144 -3.86 -12.76 10.75
CA PRO A 144 -4.92 -11.75 10.93
C PRO A 144 -4.49 -10.53 11.74
N THR A 145 -3.56 -10.69 12.69
CA THR A 145 -3.11 -9.58 13.55
C THR A 145 -2.23 -8.56 12.83
N HIS A 146 -1.69 -8.91 11.67
CA HIS A 146 -0.82 -8.04 10.87
C HIS A 146 -1.39 -7.70 9.49
N ALA A 147 -2.56 -8.23 9.15
CA ALA A 147 -3.23 -7.93 7.88
C ALA A 147 -3.56 -6.43 7.77
N GLY A 148 -3.08 -5.82 6.69
CA GLY A 148 -3.34 -4.43 6.34
C GLY A 148 -4.60 -4.28 5.50
N ALA A 149 -5.72 -4.82 6.01
CA ALA A 149 -6.94 -5.00 5.24
C ALA A 149 -7.90 -3.80 5.27
N TYR A 150 -7.61 -2.74 6.06
CA TYR A 150 -8.59 -1.71 6.37
C TYR A 150 -8.13 -0.29 6.09
N ASP A 151 -6.87 -0.09 5.75
CA ASP A 151 -6.26 1.25 5.63
C ASP A 151 -6.91 2.11 4.54
N ILE A 152 -7.26 1.55 3.38
CA ILE A 152 -8.05 2.28 2.38
C ILE A 152 -9.39 2.72 2.99
N SER A 153 -10.11 1.79 3.60
CA SER A 153 -11.48 2.03 4.10
C SER A 153 -11.52 3.13 5.15
N PHE A 154 -10.58 3.16 6.11
CA PHE A 154 -10.60 4.17 7.15
C PHE A 154 -9.93 5.50 6.74
N MET A 155 -9.03 5.51 5.75
CA MET A 155 -8.39 6.76 5.30
C MET A 155 -9.18 7.50 4.22
N ARG A 156 -9.92 6.78 3.34
CA ARG A 156 -10.57 7.46 2.20
C ARG A 156 -11.67 8.43 2.57
N CYS A 157 -12.29 8.30 3.74
CA CYS A 157 -13.29 9.24 4.24
C CYS A 157 -12.67 10.53 4.82
N ILE A 158 -11.35 10.59 5.06
CA ILE A 158 -10.70 11.75 5.66
C ILE A 158 -10.47 12.83 4.61
N PRO A 159 -10.94 14.08 4.79
CA PRO A 159 -10.64 15.19 3.89
C PRO A 159 -9.13 15.43 3.73
N ASN A 160 -8.72 16.04 2.63
CA ASN A 160 -7.33 16.38 2.28
C ASN A 160 -6.38 15.19 2.02
N MET A 161 -6.72 13.97 2.45
CA MET A 161 -5.86 12.80 2.24
C MET A 161 -5.71 12.44 0.77
N VAL A 162 -4.46 12.22 0.34
CA VAL A 162 -4.12 11.48 -0.89
C VAL A 162 -3.79 10.04 -0.53
N ILE A 163 -4.30 9.06 -1.30
CA ILE A 163 -4.05 7.64 -1.07
C ILE A 163 -3.61 7.00 -2.39
N ALA A 164 -2.36 6.56 -2.44
CA ALA A 164 -1.73 5.92 -3.58
C ALA A 164 -1.44 4.43 -3.31
N CYS A 165 -1.65 3.61 -4.33
CA CYS A 165 -1.50 2.16 -4.30
C CYS A 165 -0.59 1.73 -5.48
N PRO A 166 0.74 1.63 -5.28
CA PRO A 166 1.63 1.19 -6.34
C PRO A 166 1.36 -0.26 -6.73
N SER A 167 1.39 -0.52 -8.03
CA SER A 167 1.22 -1.84 -8.60
C SER A 167 2.52 -2.66 -8.66
N ASP A 168 3.67 -1.97 -8.73
CA ASP A 168 5.01 -2.56 -8.76
C ASP A 168 6.05 -1.64 -8.10
N GLU A 169 7.32 -2.05 -8.15
CA GLU A 169 8.44 -1.38 -7.48
C GLU A 169 8.76 -0.01 -8.09
N THR A 170 8.63 0.11 -9.40
CA THR A 170 8.86 1.37 -10.13
C THR A 170 7.78 2.37 -9.79
N GLU A 171 6.51 1.94 -9.86
CA GLU A 171 5.36 2.72 -9.44
C GLU A 171 5.47 3.13 -7.96
N CYS A 172 5.96 2.22 -7.09
CA CYS A 172 6.17 2.52 -5.68
C CYS A 172 7.12 3.70 -5.48
N ARG A 173 8.27 3.71 -6.18
CA ARG A 173 9.22 4.83 -6.11
C ARG A 173 8.62 6.13 -6.64
N LEU A 174 7.95 6.09 -7.78
CA LEU A 174 7.34 7.27 -8.40
C LEU A 174 6.22 7.85 -7.52
N LEU A 175 5.38 6.99 -6.93
CA LEU A 175 4.30 7.42 -6.05
C LEU A 175 4.82 7.94 -4.70
N LEU A 176 5.94 7.39 -4.17
CA LEU A 176 6.62 7.96 -3.00
C LEU A 176 7.16 9.36 -3.31
N ASN A 177 7.75 9.58 -4.50
CA ASN A 177 8.15 10.93 -4.94
C ASN A 177 6.94 11.86 -5.01
N SER A 178 5.83 11.39 -5.61
CA SER A 178 4.60 12.19 -5.76
C SER A 178 4.00 12.57 -4.42
N ALA A 179 3.92 11.63 -3.49
CA ALA A 179 3.41 11.85 -2.14
C ALA A 179 4.30 12.84 -1.36
N TYR A 180 5.61 12.69 -1.45
CA TYR A 180 6.57 13.57 -0.77
C TYR A 180 6.60 15.00 -1.33
N GLN A 181 6.30 15.17 -2.62
CA GLN A 181 6.23 16.49 -3.25
C GLN A 181 4.83 17.13 -3.16
N PHE A 182 3.83 16.35 -2.77
CA PHE A 182 2.49 16.88 -2.55
C PHE A 182 2.49 17.77 -1.29
N ASN A 183 1.82 18.90 -1.37
CA ASN A 183 1.69 19.83 -0.24
C ASN A 183 0.42 19.52 0.57
N GLY A 184 0.49 18.54 1.43
CA GLY A 184 -0.60 18.04 2.26
C GLY A 184 -0.38 16.58 2.66
N PRO A 185 -1.34 15.96 3.38
CA PRO A 185 -1.21 14.59 3.85
C PRO A 185 -1.35 13.58 2.70
N ALA A 186 -0.34 12.74 2.52
CA ALA A 186 -0.34 11.73 1.47
C ALA A 186 0.15 10.37 1.97
N ALA A 187 -0.55 9.31 1.58
CA ALA A 187 -0.23 7.93 1.92
C ALA A 187 0.14 7.13 0.67
N VAL A 188 1.23 6.39 0.73
CA VAL A 188 1.60 5.36 -0.24
C VAL A 188 1.58 4.02 0.47
N ARG A 189 0.63 3.15 0.07
CA ARG A 189 0.44 1.83 0.69
C ARG A 189 1.01 0.73 -0.20
N TYR A 190 1.97 -0.03 0.31
CA TYR A 190 2.63 -1.10 -0.45
C TYR A 190 2.64 -2.43 0.35
N PRO A 191 2.66 -3.59 -0.36
CA PRO A 191 2.48 -4.88 0.26
C PRO A 191 3.72 -5.37 1.02
N ARG A 192 3.52 -6.31 1.95
CA ARG A 192 4.56 -7.24 2.35
C ARG A 192 4.81 -8.19 1.17
N GLY A 193 5.88 -8.04 0.46
CA GLY A 193 6.12 -8.89 -0.70
C GLY A 193 7.51 -8.75 -1.28
N ASN A 194 7.90 -9.79 -2.01
CA ASN A 194 9.09 -9.72 -2.81
C ASN A 194 8.82 -8.82 -4.01
N ALA A 195 9.72 -7.89 -4.21
CA ALA A 195 9.86 -7.14 -5.42
C ALA A 195 10.38 -8.06 -6.54
N SER A 196 10.13 -7.70 -7.77
CA SER A 196 10.81 -8.34 -8.90
C SER A 196 12.31 -8.03 -8.85
N ASP A 197 13.15 -8.79 -9.57
CA ASP A 197 14.58 -8.50 -9.64
C ASP A 197 14.92 -7.27 -10.52
N VAL A 198 13.91 -6.48 -10.90
CA VAL A 198 14.08 -5.25 -11.70
C VAL A 198 14.83 -4.22 -10.88
N GLU A 199 15.86 -3.63 -11.46
CA GLU A 199 16.57 -2.52 -10.85
C GLU A 199 15.75 -1.24 -11.00
N VAL A 200 15.26 -0.72 -9.86
CA VAL A 200 14.48 0.53 -9.84
C VAL A 200 15.46 1.71 -10.03
N THR A 201 15.26 2.46 -11.09
CA THR A 201 16.06 3.64 -11.41
C THR A 201 15.89 4.70 -10.33
N ILE A 202 17.01 5.30 -9.91
CA ILE A 202 16.99 6.46 -9.03
C ILE A 202 16.47 7.66 -9.82
N THR A 203 15.31 8.16 -9.44
CA THR A 203 14.64 9.29 -10.09
C THR A 203 13.92 10.16 -9.08
N THR A 204 13.76 11.42 -9.39
CA THR A 204 12.90 12.38 -8.68
C THR A 204 11.60 12.65 -9.44
N GLU A 205 11.36 11.94 -10.53
CA GLU A 205 10.12 12.04 -11.30
C GLU A 205 8.90 11.68 -10.44
N THR A 206 7.79 12.34 -10.74
CA THR A 206 6.51 12.18 -10.07
C THR A 206 5.43 11.76 -11.05
N LEU A 207 4.41 11.12 -10.53
CA LEU A 207 3.15 10.87 -11.25
C LEU A 207 2.13 11.93 -10.84
N ALA A 208 1.28 12.33 -11.77
CA ALA A 208 0.20 13.26 -11.48
C ALA A 208 -0.79 12.64 -10.48
N ILE A 209 -1.05 13.36 -9.39
CA ILE A 209 -1.97 12.92 -8.33
C ILE A 209 -3.37 12.67 -8.92
N GLY A 210 -3.96 11.54 -8.55
CA GLY A 210 -5.28 11.14 -9.00
C GLY A 210 -5.35 10.70 -10.47
N LYS A 211 -4.22 10.31 -11.08
CA LYS A 211 -4.17 9.81 -12.46
C LYS A 211 -3.81 8.35 -12.55
N GLY A 212 -4.76 7.57 -13.10
CA GLY A 212 -4.56 6.17 -13.45
C GLY A 212 -3.80 5.99 -14.76
N ASN A 213 -3.52 4.74 -15.10
CA ASN A 213 -2.84 4.33 -16.31
C ASN A 213 -3.61 3.20 -17.01
N VAL A 214 -4.06 3.43 -18.22
CA VAL A 214 -4.70 2.38 -19.03
C VAL A 214 -3.61 1.47 -19.59
N ILE A 215 -3.55 0.24 -19.06
CA ILE A 215 -2.55 -0.76 -19.45
C ILE A 215 -2.88 -1.38 -20.80
N GLN A 216 -4.15 -1.71 -21.00
CA GLN A 216 -4.67 -2.15 -22.29
C GLN A 216 -6.12 -1.75 -22.45
N GLN A 217 -6.53 -1.53 -23.71
CA GLN A 217 -7.91 -1.28 -24.08
C GLN A 217 -8.57 -2.56 -24.61
N GLY A 218 -9.81 -2.75 -24.27
CA GLY A 218 -10.68 -3.83 -24.69
C GLY A 218 -12.11 -3.34 -24.86
N GLN A 219 -13.08 -4.26 -24.79
CA GLN A 219 -14.50 -3.98 -24.95
C GLN A 219 -15.30 -4.67 -23.84
N ASP A 220 -16.54 -4.25 -23.66
CA ASP A 220 -17.58 -4.80 -22.78
C ASP A 220 -17.26 -4.76 -21.28
N ILE A 221 -16.06 -5.22 -20.87
CA ILE A 221 -15.65 -5.31 -19.47
C ILE A 221 -14.36 -4.52 -19.25
N ALA A 222 -14.32 -3.73 -18.17
CA ALA A 222 -13.12 -3.07 -17.68
C ALA A 222 -12.73 -3.58 -16.27
N ILE A 223 -11.45 -3.90 -16.09
CA ILE A 223 -10.87 -4.26 -14.78
C ILE A 223 -10.07 -3.06 -14.26
N LEU A 224 -10.46 -2.56 -13.09
CA LEU A 224 -9.82 -1.44 -12.40
C LEU A 224 -9.04 -1.97 -11.19
N CYS A 225 -7.72 -1.95 -11.27
CA CYS A 225 -6.85 -2.48 -10.22
C CYS A 225 -6.29 -1.36 -9.33
N PHE A 226 -6.27 -1.63 -8.02
CA PHE A 226 -5.70 -0.76 -7.00
C PHE A 226 -4.54 -1.48 -6.28
N GLY A 227 -3.32 -1.31 -6.79
CA GLY A 227 -2.11 -1.86 -6.19
C GLY A 227 -1.62 -3.19 -6.79
N PRO A 228 -0.96 -4.05 -5.99
CA PRO A 228 -0.12 -5.15 -6.49
C PRO A 228 -0.87 -6.27 -7.20
N LEU A 229 -2.19 -6.36 -7.02
CA LEU A 229 -3.04 -7.33 -7.74
C LEU A 229 -3.15 -7.06 -9.24
N LEU A 230 -2.61 -5.94 -9.75
CA LEU A 230 -2.47 -5.69 -11.18
C LEU A 230 -1.73 -6.83 -11.89
N LYS A 231 -0.77 -7.48 -11.22
CA LYS A 231 -0.07 -8.65 -11.76
C LYS A 231 -1.02 -9.81 -12.04
N GLU A 232 -1.89 -10.12 -11.08
CA GLU A 232 -2.88 -11.19 -11.23
C GLU A 232 -3.92 -10.85 -12.30
N ALA A 233 -4.34 -9.59 -12.36
CA ALA A 233 -5.24 -9.12 -13.40
C ALA A 233 -4.62 -9.16 -14.80
N LYS A 234 -3.33 -8.86 -14.97
CA LYS A 234 -2.61 -9.05 -16.24
C LYS A 234 -2.63 -10.51 -16.70
N LEU A 235 -2.32 -11.44 -15.78
CA LEU A 235 -2.38 -12.88 -16.07
C LEU A 235 -3.80 -13.30 -16.49
N ALA A 236 -4.83 -12.80 -15.84
CA ALA A 236 -6.22 -13.09 -16.15
C ALA A 236 -6.62 -12.60 -17.55
N VAL A 237 -6.34 -11.34 -17.90
CA VAL A 237 -6.71 -10.78 -19.21
C VAL A 237 -5.93 -11.44 -20.35
N ASP A 238 -4.66 -11.81 -20.13
CA ASP A 238 -3.85 -12.54 -21.11
C ASP A 238 -4.40 -13.96 -21.36
N ALA A 239 -4.82 -14.65 -20.29
CA ALA A 239 -5.44 -15.97 -20.41
C ALA A 239 -6.76 -15.90 -21.17
N ILE A 240 -7.64 -14.95 -20.85
CA ILE A 240 -8.92 -14.72 -21.54
C ILE A 240 -8.70 -14.42 -23.02
N ALA A 241 -7.74 -13.53 -23.33
CA ALA A 241 -7.44 -13.18 -24.72
C ALA A 241 -6.95 -14.41 -25.52
N LYS A 242 -6.13 -15.26 -24.90
CA LYS A 242 -5.61 -16.49 -25.52
C LYS A 242 -6.70 -17.53 -25.77
N GLU A 243 -7.64 -17.68 -24.83
CA GLU A 243 -8.68 -18.72 -24.90
C GLU A 243 -9.85 -18.31 -25.81
N SER A 244 -10.33 -17.06 -25.68
CA SER A 244 -11.57 -16.61 -26.35
C SER A 244 -11.36 -15.56 -27.42
N GLY A 245 -10.16 -14.98 -27.55
CA GLY A 245 -9.89 -13.83 -28.40
C GLY A 245 -10.46 -12.50 -27.87
N LYS A 246 -11.19 -12.49 -26.76
CA LYS A 246 -11.76 -11.28 -26.17
C LYS A 246 -10.67 -10.42 -25.52
N ARG A 247 -10.72 -9.12 -25.75
CA ARG A 247 -9.84 -8.15 -25.09
C ARG A 247 -10.61 -7.42 -24.00
N ILE A 248 -10.13 -7.51 -22.79
CA ILE A 248 -10.66 -6.84 -21.60
C ILE A 248 -9.85 -5.57 -21.36
N THR A 249 -10.50 -4.46 -21.06
CA THR A 249 -9.80 -3.24 -20.65
C THR A 249 -9.18 -3.46 -19.27
N LEU A 250 -7.91 -3.10 -19.10
CA LEU A 250 -7.19 -3.18 -17.82
C LEU A 250 -6.60 -1.83 -17.47
N VAL A 251 -6.90 -1.35 -16.27
CA VAL A 251 -6.45 -0.06 -15.75
C VAL A 251 -5.72 -0.24 -14.43
N ASP A 252 -4.54 0.33 -14.31
CA ASP A 252 -3.89 0.60 -13.03
C ASP A 252 -4.40 1.95 -12.51
N MET A 253 -5.25 1.91 -11.50
CA MET A 253 -5.86 3.13 -10.95
C MET A 253 -4.89 3.99 -10.15
N ARG A 254 -3.78 3.42 -9.65
CA ARG A 254 -2.73 4.10 -8.88
C ARG A 254 -3.22 4.80 -7.61
N PHE A 255 -4.35 5.51 -7.69
CA PHE A 255 -4.90 6.30 -6.59
C PHE A 255 -6.33 5.85 -6.25
N VAL A 256 -6.57 5.69 -4.96
CA VAL A 256 -7.93 5.54 -4.42
C VAL A 256 -8.54 6.93 -4.18
N LYS A 257 -7.69 7.88 -3.77
CA LYS A 257 -8.11 9.26 -3.48
C LYS A 257 -6.98 10.26 -3.84
N PRO A 258 -7.27 11.27 -4.67
CA PRO A 258 -8.49 11.35 -5.47
C PRO A 258 -8.55 10.24 -6.52
N ILE A 259 -9.75 9.77 -6.84
CA ILE A 259 -9.95 8.79 -7.90
C ILE A 259 -9.89 9.46 -9.27
N ASP A 260 -9.46 8.76 -10.32
CA ASP A 260 -9.44 9.31 -11.68
C ASP A 260 -10.84 9.27 -12.31
N GLU A 261 -11.62 10.32 -12.06
CA GLU A 261 -12.98 10.46 -12.59
C GLU A 261 -13.03 10.46 -14.12
N ALA A 262 -11.98 10.99 -14.79
CA ALA A 262 -11.92 11.02 -16.25
C ALA A 262 -11.83 9.60 -16.83
N ILE A 263 -11.01 8.73 -16.24
CA ILE A 263 -10.96 7.31 -16.62
C ILE A 263 -12.31 6.65 -16.36
N LEU A 264 -12.93 6.87 -15.19
CA LEU A 264 -14.23 6.26 -14.86
C LEU A 264 -15.34 6.69 -15.84
N LYS A 265 -15.39 7.97 -16.23
CA LYS A 265 -16.33 8.46 -17.26
C LYS A 265 -16.10 7.77 -18.61
N THR A 266 -14.85 7.72 -19.07
CA THR A 266 -14.51 7.03 -20.32
C THR A 266 -14.87 5.55 -20.29
N ILE A 267 -14.62 4.86 -19.16
CA ILE A 267 -14.99 3.46 -18.99
C ILE A 267 -16.50 3.29 -19.10
N SER A 268 -17.31 4.13 -18.47
CA SER A 268 -18.77 4.01 -18.51
C SER A 268 -19.39 4.28 -19.91
N GLU A 269 -18.71 5.03 -20.77
CA GLU A 269 -19.12 5.27 -22.14
C GLU A 269 -18.81 4.09 -23.07
N LEU A 270 -17.81 3.28 -22.75
CA LEU A 270 -17.27 2.24 -23.62
C LEU A 270 -17.56 0.81 -23.13
N HIS A 271 -17.99 0.64 -21.88
CA HIS A 271 -18.14 -0.67 -21.23
C HIS A 271 -19.48 -0.80 -20.54
N GLN A 272 -19.98 -2.04 -20.45
CA GLN A 272 -21.22 -2.38 -19.73
C GLN A 272 -20.94 -2.85 -18.31
N HIS A 273 -19.74 -3.37 -18.06
CA HIS A 273 -19.35 -3.98 -16.81
C HIS A 273 -18.00 -3.47 -16.33
N VAL A 274 -17.88 -3.27 -15.03
CA VAL A 274 -16.64 -2.91 -14.33
C VAL A 274 -16.37 -3.95 -13.25
N ILE A 275 -15.12 -4.39 -13.17
CA ILE A 275 -14.63 -5.21 -12.06
C ILE A 275 -13.56 -4.39 -11.35
N THR A 276 -13.72 -4.14 -10.05
CA THR A 276 -12.66 -3.53 -9.23
C THR A 276 -11.88 -4.61 -8.49
N VAL A 277 -10.56 -4.45 -8.39
CA VAL A 277 -9.68 -5.41 -7.72
C VAL A 277 -8.80 -4.66 -6.72
N GLU A 278 -8.92 -4.99 -5.45
CA GLU A 278 -8.17 -4.37 -4.36
C GLU A 278 -7.74 -5.38 -3.29
N ASP A 279 -6.54 -5.19 -2.73
CA ASP A 279 -6.07 -5.94 -1.55
C ASP A 279 -6.40 -5.15 -0.28
N ASN A 280 -7.70 -5.00 -0.03
CA ASN A 280 -8.31 -4.31 1.09
C ASN A 280 -9.74 -4.85 1.31
N ALA A 281 -10.35 -4.59 2.46
CA ALA A 281 -11.74 -4.93 2.69
C ALA A 281 -12.65 -4.28 1.63
N ILE A 282 -13.59 -5.07 1.08
CA ILE A 282 -14.59 -4.57 0.10
C ILE A 282 -15.38 -3.40 0.71
N MET A 283 -15.76 -3.53 1.98
CA MET A 283 -16.54 -2.51 2.69
C MET A 283 -15.76 -1.21 2.84
N GLY A 284 -16.25 -0.15 2.19
CA GLY A 284 -15.63 1.17 2.22
C GLY A 284 -14.27 1.26 1.48
N GLY A 285 -13.88 0.23 0.75
CA GLY A 285 -12.63 0.17 -0.01
C GLY A 285 -12.65 0.98 -1.32
N ALA A 286 -11.71 0.68 -2.21
CA ALA A 286 -11.57 1.35 -3.51
C ALA A 286 -12.74 1.05 -4.45
N GLY A 287 -13.26 -0.19 -4.44
CA GLY A 287 -14.47 -0.55 -5.17
C GLY A 287 -15.68 0.26 -4.72
N SER A 288 -15.80 0.54 -3.42
CA SER A 288 -16.85 1.45 -2.91
C SER A 288 -16.71 2.87 -3.47
N ALA A 289 -15.48 3.39 -3.62
CA ALA A 289 -15.25 4.71 -4.23
C ALA A 289 -15.73 4.76 -5.69
N VAL A 290 -15.51 3.68 -6.45
CA VAL A 290 -16.01 3.56 -7.84
C VAL A 290 -17.53 3.55 -7.88
N LEU A 291 -18.18 2.77 -7.00
CA LEU A 291 -19.64 2.73 -6.89
C LEU A 291 -20.24 4.09 -6.50
N GLU A 292 -19.64 4.78 -5.53
CA GLU A 292 -20.06 6.11 -5.09
C GLU A 292 -19.95 7.13 -6.25
N PHE A 293 -18.86 7.10 -7.01
CA PHE A 293 -18.68 7.96 -8.18
C PHE A 293 -19.79 7.73 -9.21
N TYR A 294 -20.02 6.50 -9.64
CA TYR A 294 -21.06 6.22 -10.64
C TYR A 294 -22.47 6.56 -10.13
N SER A 295 -22.73 6.35 -8.85
CA SER A 295 -24.00 6.76 -8.23
C SER A 295 -24.19 8.27 -8.21
N GLN A 296 -23.17 9.05 -7.87
CA GLN A 296 -23.19 10.50 -7.82
C GLN A 296 -23.36 11.12 -9.22
N GLU A 297 -22.74 10.54 -10.24
CA GLU A 297 -22.86 10.98 -11.65
C GLU A 297 -24.14 10.45 -12.34
N ASN A 298 -24.98 9.67 -11.63
CA ASN A 298 -26.18 9.00 -12.18
C ASN A 298 -25.88 8.08 -13.38
N ILE A 299 -24.73 7.42 -13.36
CA ILE A 299 -24.28 6.50 -14.40
C ILE A 299 -24.73 5.08 -14.06
N ALA A 300 -25.55 4.48 -14.92
CA ALA A 300 -26.01 3.09 -14.76
C ALA A 300 -24.98 2.14 -15.42
N ILE A 301 -24.13 1.52 -14.61
CA ILE A 301 -23.15 0.51 -15.02
C ILE A 301 -23.09 -0.59 -13.97
N ASN A 302 -22.90 -1.85 -14.42
CA ASN A 302 -22.76 -2.97 -13.49
C ASN A 302 -21.33 -3.03 -12.93
N VAL A 303 -21.19 -2.97 -11.60
CA VAL A 303 -19.89 -3.01 -10.92
C VAL A 303 -19.80 -4.23 -10.02
N VAL A 304 -18.79 -5.08 -10.25
CA VAL A 304 -18.41 -6.20 -9.37
C VAL A 304 -17.16 -5.81 -8.59
N THR A 305 -17.20 -5.92 -7.27
CA THR A 305 -16.07 -5.58 -6.41
C THR A 305 -15.37 -6.83 -5.91
N LEU A 306 -14.08 -6.97 -6.22
CA LEU A 306 -13.20 -8.01 -5.71
C LEU A 306 -12.24 -7.40 -4.67
N GLY A 307 -12.27 -7.94 -3.48
CA GLY A 307 -11.48 -7.52 -2.33
C GLY A 307 -11.59 -8.51 -1.19
N ILE A 308 -11.07 -8.14 -0.03
CA ILE A 308 -11.16 -8.96 1.17
C ILE A 308 -12.59 -8.97 1.68
N PRO A 309 -13.24 -10.14 1.79
CA PRO A 309 -14.61 -10.27 2.30
C PRO A 309 -14.69 -9.94 3.80
N ASP A 310 -15.91 -9.89 4.33
CA ASP A 310 -16.19 -9.64 5.76
C ASP A 310 -15.79 -10.85 6.64
N THR A 311 -14.46 -11.12 6.68
CA THR A 311 -13.88 -12.19 7.48
C THR A 311 -12.42 -11.88 7.81
N TYR A 312 -11.92 -12.39 8.93
CA TYR A 312 -10.50 -12.36 9.24
C TYR A 312 -9.73 -13.39 8.42
N ILE A 313 -8.54 -13.00 7.94
CA ILE A 313 -7.73 -13.82 7.06
C ILE A 313 -6.74 -14.65 7.89
N GLU A 314 -6.86 -15.97 7.85
CA GLU A 314 -5.99 -16.89 8.56
C GLU A 314 -4.57 -16.94 7.98
N HIS A 315 -3.63 -17.53 8.75
CA HIS A 315 -2.25 -17.70 8.35
C HIS A 315 -2.13 -18.62 7.13
N ALA A 316 -1.47 -18.14 6.08
CA ALA A 316 -1.15 -18.91 4.88
C ALA A 316 0.01 -18.23 4.12
N SER A 317 0.34 -18.62 2.91
CA SER A 317 1.11 -17.76 2.00
C SER A 317 0.19 -16.67 1.41
N GLN A 318 0.74 -15.52 0.99
CA GLN A 318 -0.07 -14.48 0.34
C GLN A 318 -0.82 -15.01 -0.88
N ALA A 319 -0.18 -15.83 -1.70
CA ALA A 319 -0.81 -16.43 -2.87
C ALA A 319 -2.01 -17.32 -2.49
N GLN A 320 -1.91 -18.12 -1.42
CA GLN A 320 -3.03 -18.90 -0.91
C GLN A 320 -4.15 -18.01 -0.36
N GLN A 321 -3.81 -16.94 0.36
CA GLN A 321 -4.79 -15.98 0.86
C GLN A 321 -5.55 -15.31 -0.30
N TRP A 322 -4.86 -14.83 -1.34
CA TRP A 322 -5.51 -14.27 -2.53
C TRP A 322 -6.39 -15.30 -3.25
N SER A 323 -5.90 -16.53 -3.42
CA SER A 323 -6.68 -17.60 -4.06
C SER A 323 -7.96 -17.94 -3.29
N GLN A 324 -7.89 -18.04 -1.96
CA GLN A 324 -9.07 -18.28 -1.10
C GLN A 324 -10.13 -17.20 -1.23
N MET A 325 -9.74 -15.96 -1.51
CA MET A 325 -10.63 -14.82 -1.67
C MET A 325 -11.02 -14.53 -3.12
N GLY A 326 -10.53 -15.33 -4.09
CA GLY A 326 -10.78 -15.09 -5.50
C GLY A 326 -10.09 -13.85 -6.05
N LEU A 327 -8.96 -13.45 -5.46
CA LEU A 327 -8.15 -12.30 -5.87
C LEU A 327 -6.93 -12.68 -6.73
N ASP A 328 -6.72 -13.98 -6.97
CA ASP A 328 -5.76 -14.48 -7.94
C ASP A 328 -6.30 -14.40 -9.37
N SER A 329 -5.46 -14.71 -10.35
CA SER A 329 -5.85 -14.69 -11.77
C SER A 329 -7.04 -15.58 -12.07
N THR A 330 -7.18 -16.73 -11.41
CA THR A 330 -8.32 -17.65 -11.58
C THR A 330 -9.61 -17.03 -11.07
N GLY A 331 -9.60 -16.42 -9.89
CA GLY A 331 -10.77 -15.72 -9.34
C GLY A 331 -11.21 -14.55 -10.20
N ILE A 332 -10.27 -13.78 -10.74
CA ILE A 332 -10.56 -12.68 -11.66
C ILE A 332 -11.17 -13.19 -12.98
N ILE A 333 -10.65 -14.31 -13.54
CA ILE A 333 -11.24 -14.96 -14.73
C ILE A 333 -12.69 -15.38 -14.44
N ASN A 334 -12.95 -16.00 -13.30
CA ASN A 334 -14.31 -16.43 -12.93
C ASN A 334 -15.26 -15.23 -12.82
N ALA A 335 -14.79 -14.10 -12.25
CA ALA A 335 -15.58 -12.87 -12.19
C ALA A 335 -15.92 -12.34 -13.59
N VAL A 336 -14.95 -12.34 -14.53
CA VAL A 336 -15.20 -11.95 -15.93
C VAL A 336 -16.20 -12.89 -16.60
N GLN A 337 -16.04 -14.19 -16.42
CA GLN A 337 -16.93 -15.20 -17.02
C GLN A 337 -18.36 -15.10 -16.51
N SER A 338 -18.57 -14.68 -15.25
CA SER A 338 -19.91 -14.49 -14.68
C SER A 338 -20.68 -13.33 -15.31
N LEU A 339 -20.02 -12.45 -16.06
CA LEU A 339 -20.58 -11.28 -16.74
C LEU A 339 -20.77 -11.49 -18.26
N CYS A 340 -20.28 -12.60 -18.80
CA CYS A 340 -20.41 -13.02 -20.20
C CYS A 340 -21.56 -14.02 -20.33
#